data_2ff95c1d37d7fc314353ffa4f7a47436
#
_entry.id   2ff95c1d37d7fc314353ffa4f7a47436
#
_cell.length_a   1.000
_cell.length_b   1.000
_cell.length_c   1.000
_cell.angle_alpha   90.00
_cell.angle_beta   90.00
_cell.angle_gamma   90.00
#
_symmetry.space_group_name_H-M   'P 1'
#
loop_
_entity.id
_entity.type
_entity.pdbx_description
1 polymer ?
#
loop_
_entity_poly.entity_id
_entity_poly.type
_entity_poly.pdbx_seq_one_letter_code
_entity_poly.pdbx_strand_id
1 'polypeptide(L)'
;EMLRSLVGSEMCIRDSVTLSRYLIEQTRSQNTPADLRFLIEVVARACKEISHAVSKGALGGVLGSMGTENVQGEVQKKLDVISNDILLEANEWGGHLAGMASEEMDNAYQIPGKYPKGAYLLVFDPLDGSSNIDVNVSVGTIFSVLRCPNEYLSQNESLNEQAFQQPGTQQVAAGYAIYGPQTMLILTLGNGVMGFTLDRELGSFVPVSYTHLRAHETPEH
;
A
#
# COMPACT_ATOMS: atom_id res chain seq x y z
N GLU A 1 43.90 4.29 11.39
CA GLU A 1 43.15 5.45 10.84
C GLU A 1 42.07 5.04 9.87
N MET A 2 42.19 3.92 9.15
CA MET A 2 41.20 3.46 8.16
C MET A 2 39.94 2.79 8.77
N LEU A 3 39.98 2.33 10.02
CA LEU A 3 38.84 1.73 10.74
C LEU A 3 37.93 2.73 11.43
N ARG A 4 38.35 4.00 11.57
CA ARG A 4 37.51 5.08 12.13
C ARG A 4 36.57 5.74 11.11
N SER A 5 36.80 5.55 9.83
CA SER A 5 35.97 6.12 8.76
C SER A 5 34.69 5.33 8.47
N LEU A 6 34.58 4.09 8.95
CA LEU A 6 33.38 3.26 8.77
C LEU A 6 32.37 3.33 9.90
N VAL A 7 32.71 4.03 11.00
CA VAL A 7 31.85 4.22 12.20
C VAL A 7 31.27 5.65 12.23
N GLY A 8 31.41 6.41 11.18
CA GLY A 8 31.13 7.84 11.14
C GLY A 8 29.82 8.24 10.48
N SER A 9 28.75 7.47 10.65
CA SER A 9 27.40 8.02 10.63
C SER A 9 26.55 7.16 11.56
N GLU A 10 26.71 7.37 12.86
CA GLU A 10 25.58 7.28 13.76
C GLU A 10 24.57 8.29 13.21
N MET A 11 23.78 7.85 12.24
CA MET A 11 22.56 8.52 11.87
C MET A 11 21.72 8.45 13.14
N CYS A 12 21.73 9.57 13.85
CA CYS A 12 20.99 9.74 15.09
C CYS A 12 19.54 9.28 14.82
N ILE A 13 19.17 8.10 15.29
CA ILE A 13 17.82 7.53 15.29
C ILE A 13 16.79 8.53 15.87
N ARG A 14 17.27 9.58 16.57
CA ARG A 14 16.44 10.64 17.18
C ARG A 14 15.78 11.61 16.19
N ASP A 15 16.22 11.69 14.93
CA ASP A 15 15.65 12.60 13.92
C ASP A 15 15.07 11.88 12.69
N SER A 16 14.89 10.55 12.72
CA SER A 16 14.32 9.83 11.60
C SER A 16 12.86 10.26 11.39
N VAL A 17 12.64 11.00 10.31
CA VAL A 17 11.30 11.31 9.82
C VAL A 17 10.64 9.98 9.49
N THR A 18 9.57 9.61 10.17
CA THR A 18 8.78 8.42 9.84
C THR A 18 7.72 8.76 8.80
N LEU A 19 7.12 7.74 8.17
CA LEU A 19 5.95 7.92 7.30
C LEU A 19 4.86 8.75 8.01
N SER A 20 4.55 8.45 9.27
CA SER A 20 3.54 9.19 10.04
C SER A 20 3.89 10.66 10.17
N ARG A 21 5.16 11.00 10.46
CA ARG A 21 5.60 12.39 10.53
C ARG A 21 5.50 13.06 9.15
N TYR A 22 5.96 12.40 8.09
CA TYR A 22 5.82 12.91 6.72
C TYR A 22 4.36 13.24 6.39
N LEU A 23 3.43 12.31 6.66
CA LEU A 23 2.01 12.50 6.39
C LEU A 23 1.40 13.66 7.20
N ILE A 24 1.84 13.85 8.46
CA ILE A 24 1.43 15.00 9.28
C ILE A 24 1.95 16.31 8.67
N GLU A 25 3.20 16.35 8.20
CA GLU A 25 3.79 17.52 7.54
C GLU A 25 3.06 17.85 6.23
N GLN A 26 2.66 16.84 5.44
CA GLN A 26 1.82 17.03 4.25
C GLN A 26 0.44 17.60 4.60
N THR A 27 -0.17 17.15 5.69
CA THR A 27 -1.45 17.72 6.17
C THR A 27 -1.30 19.20 6.50
N ARG A 28 -0.19 19.61 7.10
CA ARG A 28 0.05 21.01 7.50
C ARG A 28 0.45 21.92 6.35
N SER A 29 1.27 21.43 5.42
CA SER A 29 1.86 22.24 4.34
C SER A 29 1.02 22.26 3.07
N GLN A 30 0.31 21.17 2.77
CA GLN A 30 -0.42 20.99 1.51
C GLN A 30 -1.92 20.75 1.69
N ASN A 31 -2.41 20.93 2.91
CA ASN A 31 -3.82 20.74 3.25
C ASN A 31 -4.38 19.35 2.90
N THR A 32 -3.53 18.32 2.96
CA THR A 32 -3.94 16.92 2.77
C THR A 32 -4.97 16.57 3.85
N PRO A 33 -6.18 16.07 3.49
CA PRO A 33 -7.20 15.73 4.47
C PRO A 33 -6.71 14.70 5.49
N ALA A 34 -7.11 14.87 6.75
CA ALA A 34 -6.72 13.97 7.83
C ALA A 34 -7.18 12.52 7.57
N ASP A 35 -8.37 12.35 6.99
CA ASP A 35 -8.91 11.02 6.66
C ASP A 35 -8.05 10.30 5.60
N LEU A 36 -7.53 11.04 4.59
CA LEU A 36 -6.61 10.47 3.62
C LEU A 36 -5.30 10.02 4.29
N ARG A 37 -4.78 10.84 5.21
CA ARG A 37 -3.60 10.49 5.99
C ARG A 37 -3.79 9.20 6.78
N PHE A 38 -4.91 9.09 7.52
CA PHE A 38 -5.21 7.88 8.29
C PHE A 38 -5.37 6.66 7.40
N LEU A 39 -6.05 6.79 6.26
CA LEU A 39 -6.18 5.72 5.29
C LEU A 39 -4.80 5.21 4.82
N ILE A 40 -3.89 6.11 4.45
CA ILE A 40 -2.53 5.73 4.03
C ILE A 40 -1.76 5.03 5.17
N GLU A 41 -1.90 5.48 6.41
CA GLU A 41 -1.29 4.83 7.57
C GLU A 41 -1.83 3.40 7.76
N VAL A 42 -3.13 3.18 7.53
CA VAL A 42 -3.76 1.85 7.61
C VAL A 42 -3.25 0.93 6.49
N VAL A 43 -3.21 1.42 5.24
CA VAL A 43 -2.65 0.68 4.11
C VAL A 43 -1.19 0.31 4.37
N ALA A 44 -0.37 1.26 4.84
CA ALA A 44 1.03 0.99 5.17
C ALA A 44 1.17 -0.06 6.30
N ARG A 45 0.25 -0.10 7.26
CA ARG A 45 0.21 -1.14 8.30
C ARG A 45 -0.11 -2.50 7.69
N ALA A 46 -1.12 -2.59 6.81
CA ALA A 46 -1.45 -3.83 6.10
C ALA A 46 -0.24 -4.33 5.29
N CYS A 47 0.49 -3.44 4.60
CA CYS A 47 1.72 -3.81 3.89
C CYS A 47 2.81 -4.38 4.82
N LYS A 48 2.90 -3.96 6.10
CA LYS A 48 3.83 -4.57 7.06
C LYS A 48 3.40 -5.99 7.42
N GLU A 49 2.11 -6.24 7.58
CA GLU A 49 1.56 -7.57 7.86
C GLU A 49 1.79 -8.51 6.68
N ILE A 50 1.55 -8.05 5.45
CA ILE A 50 1.85 -8.79 4.22
C ILE A 50 3.36 -9.07 4.12
N SER A 51 4.22 -8.08 4.36
CA SER A 51 5.68 -8.26 4.40
C SER A 51 6.08 -9.36 5.38
N HIS A 52 5.44 -9.42 6.54
CA HIS A 52 5.69 -10.46 7.52
C HIS A 52 5.23 -11.84 7.03
N ALA A 53 4.03 -11.93 6.41
CA ALA A 53 3.53 -13.17 5.83
C ALA A 53 4.45 -13.67 4.71
N VAL A 54 4.83 -12.81 3.77
CA VAL A 54 5.77 -13.12 2.68
C VAL A 54 7.10 -13.61 3.22
N SER A 55 7.64 -12.96 4.26
CA SER A 55 8.95 -13.32 4.83
C SER A 55 8.97 -14.68 5.53
N LYS A 56 7.82 -15.21 5.94
CA LYS A 56 7.70 -16.56 6.51
C LYS A 56 7.79 -17.66 5.46
N GLY A 57 7.40 -17.40 4.23
CA GLY A 57 7.44 -18.36 3.14
C GLY A 57 6.83 -19.72 3.53
N ALA A 58 7.56 -20.81 3.24
CA ALA A 58 7.12 -22.16 3.55
C ALA A 58 6.83 -22.41 5.05
N LEU A 59 7.53 -21.73 5.95
CA LEU A 59 7.32 -21.87 7.41
C LEU A 59 5.96 -21.35 7.86
N GLY A 60 5.38 -20.41 7.14
CA GLY A 60 4.04 -19.88 7.42
C GLY A 60 2.90 -20.75 6.84
N GLY A 61 3.23 -21.79 6.07
CA GLY A 61 2.21 -22.58 5.34
C GLY A 61 1.51 -21.79 4.23
N VAL A 62 2.09 -20.66 3.83
CA VAL A 62 1.49 -19.69 2.89
C VAL A 62 1.86 -19.92 1.43
N LEU A 63 2.74 -20.89 1.14
CA LEU A 63 3.12 -21.27 -0.22
C LEU A 63 2.13 -22.26 -0.85
N GLY A 64 2.08 -22.25 -2.16
CA GLY A 64 1.28 -23.16 -2.98
C GLY A 64 -0.01 -22.53 -3.51
N SER A 65 -0.63 -23.21 -4.48
CA SER A 65 -1.87 -22.79 -5.13
C SER A 65 -3.10 -23.13 -4.30
N MET A 66 -4.13 -22.30 -4.40
CA MET A 66 -5.47 -22.60 -3.89
C MET A 66 -6.28 -23.48 -4.86
N GLY A 67 -5.84 -23.62 -6.12
CA GLY A 67 -6.61 -24.33 -7.15
C GLY A 67 -7.80 -23.55 -7.70
N THR A 68 -7.91 -22.27 -7.37
CA THR A 68 -8.87 -21.29 -7.87
C THR A 68 -8.17 -20.30 -8.80
N GLU A 69 -8.92 -19.64 -9.67
CA GLU A 69 -8.42 -18.57 -10.54
C GLU A 69 -8.97 -17.22 -10.07
N ASN A 70 -8.19 -16.14 -10.26
CA ASN A 70 -8.65 -14.78 -10.00
C ASN A 70 -9.49 -14.24 -11.18
N VAL A 71 -9.93 -12.99 -11.10
CA VAL A 71 -10.74 -12.31 -12.14
C VAL A 71 -10.05 -12.26 -13.49
N GLN A 72 -8.72 -12.30 -13.52
CA GLN A 72 -7.91 -12.31 -14.75
C GLN A 72 -7.63 -13.70 -15.29
N GLY A 73 -8.10 -14.77 -14.61
CA GLY A 73 -7.88 -16.17 -15.01
C GLY A 73 -6.50 -16.71 -14.58
N GLU A 74 -5.82 -16.04 -13.64
CA GLU A 74 -4.57 -16.50 -13.07
C GLU A 74 -4.81 -17.42 -11.86
N VAL A 75 -3.93 -18.41 -11.67
CA VAL A 75 -4.05 -19.36 -10.56
C VAL A 75 -3.70 -18.67 -9.26
N GLN A 76 -4.68 -18.50 -8.38
CA GLN A 76 -4.51 -17.88 -7.07
C GLN A 76 -3.54 -18.67 -6.19
N LYS A 77 -2.60 -17.97 -5.60
CA LYS A 77 -1.74 -18.51 -4.54
C LYS A 77 -2.37 -18.25 -3.18
N LYS A 78 -1.98 -19.03 -2.19
CA LYS A 78 -2.44 -18.82 -0.81
C LYS A 78 -2.08 -17.44 -0.27
N LEU A 79 -0.92 -16.90 -0.68
CA LEU A 79 -0.50 -15.56 -0.29
C LEU A 79 -1.35 -14.46 -0.90
N ASP A 80 -1.89 -14.63 -2.12
CA ASP A 80 -2.82 -13.66 -2.73
C ASP A 80 -4.05 -13.51 -1.84
N VAL A 81 -4.68 -14.63 -1.46
CA VAL A 81 -5.86 -14.64 -0.59
C VAL A 81 -5.55 -14.02 0.78
N ILE A 82 -4.44 -14.42 1.41
CA ILE A 82 -4.04 -13.87 2.72
C ILE A 82 -3.78 -12.35 2.61
N SER A 83 -3.10 -11.89 1.56
CA SER A 83 -2.81 -10.47 1.36
C SER A 83 -4.06 -9.67 1.10
N ASN A 84 -5.01 -10.24 0.32
CA ASN A 84 -6.31 -9.66 0.09
C ASN A 84 -7.10 -9.49 1.41
N ASP A 85 -7.20 -10.55 2.20
CA ASP A 85 -7.90 -10.53 3.48
C ASP A 85 -7.29 -9.51 4.44
N ILE A 86 -5.95 -9.45 4.55
CA ILE A 86 -5.24 -8.45 5.37
C ILE A 86 -5.64 -7.02 4.96
N LEU A 87 -5.67 -6.71 3.65
CA LEU A 87 -6.04 -5.37 3.17
C LEU A 87 -7.51 -5.05 3.45
N LEU A 88 -8.42 -6.01 3.22
CA LEU A 88 -9.84 -5.82 3.49
C LEU A 88 -10.09 -5.59 4.99
N GLU A 89 -9.64 -6.51 5.83
CA GLU A 89 -9.85 -6.46 7.28
C GLU A 89 -9.20 -5.22 7.93
N ALA A 90 -8.02 -4.81 7.46
CA ALA A 90 -7.36 -3.62 7.98
C ALA A 90 -8.15 -2.34 7.70
N ASN A 91 -8.83 -2.26 6.55
CA ASN A 91 -9.40 -1.01 6.04
C ASN A 91 -10.93 -0.90 6.22
N GLU A 92 -11.67 -1.99 6.43
CA GLU A 92 -13.14 -1.97 6.47
C GLU A 92 -13.75 -1.17 7.65
N TRP A 93 -13.06 -1.11 8.78
CA TRP A 93 -13.61 -0.57 10.03
C TRP A 93 -13.22 0.88 10.31
N GLY A 94 -12.23 1.43 9.58
CA GLY A 94 -11.61 2.72 9.89
C GLY A 94 -12.47 3.95 9.61
N GLY A 95 -13.60 3.82 8.88
CA GLY A 95 -14.50 4.92 8.56
C GLY A 95 -13.96 5.88 7.49
N HIS A 96 -12.90 5.51 6.79
CA HIS A 96 -12.28 6.35 5.74
C HIS A 96 -12.75 5.97 4.34
N LEU A 97 -13.22 4.73 4.16
CA LEU A 97 -13.62 4.16 2.88
C LEU A 97 -15.13 4.06 2.72
N ALA A 98 -15.61 4.30 1.50
CA ALA A 98 -16.94 3.93 1.03
C ALA A 98 -16.96 2.48 0.51
N GLY A 99 -15.85 2.00 -0.03
CA GLY A 99 -15.67 0.63 -0.50
C GLY A 99 -14.27 0.38 -1.06
N MET A 100 -14.04 -0.86 -1.46
CA MET A 100 -12.75 -1.31 -1.99
C MET A 100 -12.96 -2.14 -3.26
N ALA A 101 -11.96 -2.14 -4.14
CA ALA A 101 -11.88 -3.04 -5.30
C ALA A 101 -10.51 -3.71 -5.30
N SER A 102 -10.50 -5.02 -5.41
CA SER A 102 -9.30 -5.86 -5.44
C SER A 102 -9.24 -6.63 -6.75
N GLU A 103 -8.04 -6.88 -7.26
CA GLU A 103 -7.81 -7.78 -8.38
C GLU A 103 -8.33 -9.20 -8.10
N GLU A 104 -8.27 -9.63 -6.85
CA GLU A 104 -8.66 -10.98 -6.41
C GLU A 104 -10.18 -11.16 -6.22
N MET A 105 -10.99 -10.15 -6.52
CA MET A 105 -12.43 -10.16 -6.28
C MET A 105 -13.23 -9.75 -7.52
N ASP A 106 -14.27 -10.54 -7.85
CA ASP A 106 -15.17 -10.25 -8.97
C ASP A 106 -16.01 -8.98 -8.78
N ASN A 107 -16.28 -8.59 -7.53
CA ASN A 107 -17.17 -7.48 -7.23
C ASN A 107 -16.51 -6.52 -6.22
N ALA A 108 -16.93 -5.26 -6.28
CA ALA A 108 -16.53 -4.26 -5.30
C ALA A 108 -16.94 -4.68 -3.87
N TYR A 109 -15.99 -4.58 -2.94
CA TYR A 109 -16.21 -4.85 -1.52
C TYR A 109 -17.00 -3.69 -0.90
N GLN A 110 -18.16 -4.03 -0.36
CA GLN A 110 -19.02 -3.08 0.37
C GLN A 110 -18.56 -2.99 1.82
N ILE A 111 -18.38 -1.78 2.33
CA ILE A 111 -18.11 -1.61 3.76
C ILE A 111 -19.33 -2.16 4.55
N PRO A 112 -19.11 -3.11 5.49
CA PRO A 112 -20.18 -3.67 6.29
C PRO A 112 -20.98 -2.58 7.02
N GLY A 113 -22.31 -2.71 7.04
CA GLY A 113 -23.20 -1.69 7.62
C GLY A 113 -23.00 -1.37 9.11
N LYS A 114 -22.25 -2.21 9.83
CA LYS A 114 -21.82 -1.99 11.21
C LYS A 114 -20.73 -0.90 11.35
N TYR A 115 -20.07 -0.54 10.24
CA TYR A 115 -19.00 0.45 10.21
C TYR A 115 -19.42 1.72 9.46
N PRO A 116 -18.89 2.89 9.84
CA PRO A 116 -19.15 4.12 9.10
C PRO A 116 -18.50 4.08 7.71
N LYS A 117 -19.18 4.66 6.72
CA LYS A 117 -18.61 4.90 5.39
C LYS A 117 -17.84 6.22 5.38
N GLY A 118 -16.71 6.24 4.68
CA GLY A 118 -15.88 7.43 4.45
C GLY A 118 -15.97 7.95 3.02
N ALA A 119 -15.12 8.92 2.72
CA ALA A 119 -15.15 9.66 1.46
C ALA A 119 -14.24 9.09 0.36
N TYR A 120 -13.56 7.98 0.61
CA TYR A 120 -12.58 7.43 -0.32
C TYR A 120 -12.94 6.03 -0.80
N LEU A 121 -12.37 5.66 -1.94
CA LEU A 121 -12.34 4.32 -2.49
C LEU A 121 -10.89 3.86 -2.54
N LEU A 122 -10.64 2.59 -2.20
CA LEU A 122 -9.33 1.95 -2.30
C LEU A 122 -9.37 0.89 -3.39
N VAL A 123 -8.47 1.01 -4.36
CA VAL A 123 -8.27 0.03 -5.42
C VAL A 123 -6.90 -0.59 -5.21
N PHE A 124 -6.77 -1.90 -5.27
CA PHE A 124 -5.49 -2.56 -5.03
C PHE A 124 -5.36 -3.91 -5.72
N ASP A 125 -4.12 -4.22 -6.06
CA ASP A 125 -3.64 -5.58 -6.27
C ASP A 125 -2.91 -5.98 -4.98
N PRO A 126 -3.41 -7.00 -4.26
CA PRO A 126 -2.86 -7.34 -2.96
C PRO A 126 -1.45 -7.92 -3.05
N LEU A 127 -1.11 -8.62 -4.14
CA LEU A 127 0.19 -9.27 -4.29
C LEU A 127 0.62 -9.46 -5.75
N ASP A 128 0.95 -8.35 -6.41
CA ASP A 128 1.50 -8.34 -7.77
C ASP A 128 2.77 -9.20 -7.87
N GLY A 129 2.84 -9.99 -8.95
CA GLY A 129 3.93 -10.90 -9.21
C GLY A 129 3.88 -12.18 -8.37
N SER A 130 2.71 -12.65 -7.94
CA SER A 130 2.55 -13.83 -7.07
C SER A 130 3.14 -15.11 -7.66
N SER A 131 3.29 -15.22 -8.98
CA SER A 131 4.02 -16.31 -9.66
C SER A 131 5.49 -16.40 -9.23
N ASN A 132 6.07 -15.32 -8.74
CA ASN A 132 7.47 -15.25 -8.28
C ASN A 132 7.68 -15.78 -6.86
N ILE A 133 6.62 -16.03 -6.11
CA ILE A 133 6.69 -16.47 -4.70
C ILE A 133 7.47 -17.78 -4.56
N ASP A 134 7.15 -18.74 -5.43
CA ASP A 134 7.74 -20.10 -5.35
C ASP A 134 9.22 -20.13 -5.73
N VAL A 135 9.72 -19.10 -6.41
CA VAL A 135 11.14 -18.98 -6.81
C VAL A 135 11.89 -17.91 -5.98
N ASN A 136 11.27 -17.42 -4.91
CA ASN A 136 11.86 -16.48 -3.94
C ASN A 136 12.34 -15.16 -4.58
N VAL A 137 11.57 -14.65 -5.53
CA VAL A 137 11.76 -13.32 -6.13
C VAL A 137 10.82 -12.32 -5.49
N SER A 138 11.14 -11.04 -5.53
CA SER A 138 10.34 -9.97 -4.96
C SER A 138 8.93 -9.95 -5.54
N VAL A 139 7.96 -9.67 -4.68
CA VAL A 139 6.55 -9.45 -5.01
C VAL A 139 6.12 -8.13 -4.38
N GLY A 140 4.94 -7.62 -4.71
CA GLY A 140 4.51 -6.31 -4.22
C GLY A 140 3.01 -6.18 -4.06
N THR A 141 2.61 -5.15 -3.32
CA THR A 141 1.22 -4.66 -3.26
C THR A 141 1.14 -3.35 -4.01
N ILE A 142 0.17 -3.19 -4.89
CA ILE A 142 -0.08 -1.92 -5.60
C ILE A 142 -1.41 -1.36 -5.10
N PHE A 143 -1.50 -0.04 -4.87
CA PHE A 143 -2.75 0.57 -4.45
C PHE A 143 -2.94 1.97 -5.03
N SER A 144 -4.20 2.35 -5.14
CA SER A 144 -4.67 3.66 -5.55
C SER A 144 -5.85 4.10 -4.69
N VAL A 145 -5.88 5.36 -4.34
CA VAL A 145 -6.98 5.99 -3.59
C VAL A 145 -7.68 7.00 -4.49
N LEU A 146 -8.99 6.84 -4.58
CA LEU A 146 -9.90 7.72 -5.34
C LEU A 146 -10.86 8.40 -4.35
N ARG A 147 -11.47 9.52 -4.76
CA ARG A 147 -12.62 10.05 -4.04
C ARG A 147 -13.86 9.27 -4.42
N CYS A 148 -14.67 8.92 -3.42
CA CYS A 148 -15.99 8.34 -3.70
C CYS A 148 -16.88 9.42 -4.32
N PRO A 149 -17.55 9.16 -5.46
CA PRO A 149 -18.52 10.07 -6.02
C PRO A 149 -19.70 10.30 -5.05
N ASN A 150 -20.21 11.52 -5.01
CA ASN A 150 -21.22 11.93 -4.01
C ASN A 150 -22.51 11.09 -4.04
N GLU A 151 -22.85 10.54 -5.20
CA GLU A 151 -24.01 9.66 -5.39
C GLU A 151 -23.92 8.37 -4.57
N TYR A 152 -22.72 7.86 -4.30
CA TYR A 152 -22.48 6.63 -3.52
C TYR A 152 -22.21 6.89 -2.03
N LEU A 153 -22.13 8.15 -1.61
CA LEU A 153 -21.91 8.49 -0.20
C LEU A 153 -23.17 8.33 0.64
N SER A 154 -24.36 8.25 0.01
CA SER A 154 -25.60 7.98 0.73
C SER A 154 -25.62 6.54 1.23
N GLN A 155 -26.10 6.31 2.45
CA GLN A 155 -26.12 4.97 3.07
C GLN A 155 -26.99 3.94 2.31
N ASN A 156 -27.82 4.39 1.38
CA ASN A 156 -28.81 3.57 0.68
C ASN A 156 -28.33 3.07 -0.70
N GLU A 157 -27.19 3.53 -1.19
CA GLU A 157 -26.67 3.09 -2.49
C GLU A 157 -25.51 2.11 -2.32
N SER A 158 -25.64 0.97 -2.99
CA SER A 158 -24.54 0.00 -3.09
C SER A 158 -23.53 0.50 -4.11
N LEU A 159 -22.26 0.45 -3.75
CA LEU A 159 -21.19 0.71 -4.70
C LEU A 159 -21.23 -0.32 -5.83
N ASN A 160 -21.07 0.16 -7.05
CA ASN A 160 -20.88 -0.66 -8.23
C ASN A 160 -19.50 -0.36 -8.83
N GLU A 161 -19.11 -1.11 -9.84
CA GLU A 161 -17.82 -0.95 -10.52
C GLU A 161 -17.63 0.44 -11.13
N GLN A 162 -18.70 1.12 -11.54
CA GLN A 162 -18.64 2.45 -12.14
C GLN A 162 -18.05 3.50 -11.18
N ALA A 163 -18.27 3.33 -9.86
CA ALA A 163 -17.70 4.23 -8.87
C ALA A 163 -16.15 4.23 -8.91
N PHE A 164 -15.55 3.12 -9.31
CA PHE A 164 -14.09 2.95 -9.39
C PHE A 164 -13.52 3.31 -10.76
N GLN A 165 -14.34 3.37 -11.81
CA GLN A 165 -13.93 3.70 -13.19
C GLN A 165 -13.73 5.20 -13.36
N GLN A 166 -12.73 5.74 -12.68
CA GLN A 166 -12.36 7.14 -12.74
C GLN A 166 -11.05 7.34 -13.50
N PRO A 167 -10.85 8.48 -14.18
CA PRO A 167 -9.58 8.78 -14.82
C PRO A 167 -8.42 8.74 -13.82
N GLY A 168 -7.27 8.16 -14.21
CA GLY A 168 -6.09 8.07 -13.35
C GLY A 168 -5.59 9.43 -12.82
N THR A 169 -5.93 10.52 -13.52
CA THR A 169 -5.63 11.89 -13.06
C THR A 169 -6.47 12.34 -11.86
N GLN A 170 -7.49 11.59 -11.47
CA GLN A 170 -8.31 11.86 -10.29
C GLN A 170 -7.86 11.10 -9.04
N GLN A 171 -6.80 10.32 -9.15
CA GLN A 171 -6.18 9.69 -7.98
C GLN A 171 -5.71 10.75 -6.99
N VAL A 172 -6.08 10.59 -5.72
CA VAL A 172 -5.66 11.49 -4.64
C VAL A 172 -4.41 10.98 -3.91
N ALA A 173 -4.16 9.69 -4.02
CA ALA A 173 -2.92 9.04 -3.61
C ALA A 173 -2.73 7.76 -4.42
N ALA A 174 -1.49 7.37 -4.64
CA ALA A 174 -1.14 6.08 -5.19
C ALA A 174 0.21 5.60 -4.63
N GLY A 175 0.43 4.31 -4.64
CA GLY A 175 1.68 3.76 -4.16
C GLY A 175 1.79 2.26 -4.38
N TYR A 176 2.94 1.75 -4.02
CA TYR A 176 3.19 0.31 -3.99
C TYR A 176 4.18 -0.04 -2.90
N ALA A 177 4.04 -1.25 -2.37
CA ALA A 177 5.02 -1.84 -1.49
C ALA A 177 5.75 -2.97 -2.21
N ILE A 178 7.08 -3.06 -2.05
CA ILE A 178 7.89 -4.17 -2.55
C ILE A 178 8.36 -5.00 -1.38
N TYR A 179 8.16 -6.31 -1.48
CA TYR A 179 8.59 -7.31 -0.51
C TYR A 179 9.75 -8.12 -1.09
N GLY A 180 10.96 -7.74 -0.73
CA GLY A 180 12.21 -8.33 -1.21
C GLY A 180 13.26 -8.37 -0.09
N PRO A 181 14.55 -8.22 -0.41
CA PRO A 181 15.63 -8.15 0.59
C PRO A 181 15.38 -7.09 1.65
N GLN A 182 14.73 -6.00 1.28
CA GLN A 182 14.11 -5.01 2.16
C GLN A 182 12.66 -4.78 1.75
N THR A 183 11.84 -4.35 2.70
CA THR A 183 10.47 -3.91 2.40
C THR A 183 10.47 -2.41 2.18
N MET A 184 10.03 -1.99 1.00
CA MET A 184 9.93 -0.57 0.64
C MET A 184 8.49 -0.20 0.36
N LEU A 185 8.11 1.03 0.70
CA LEU A 185 6.86 1.67 0.32
C LEU A 185 7.19 2.89 -0.52
N ILE A 186 6.64 2.95 -1.72
CA ILE A 186 6.71 4.10 -2.61
C ILE A 186 5.33 4.74 -2.63
N LEU A 187 5.27 6.05 -2.43
CA LEU A 187 4.02 6.78 -2.23
C LEU A 187 4.04 8.11 -2.94
N THR A 188 2.92 8.46 -3.58
CA THR A 188 2.61 9.81 -4.04
C THR A 188 1.29 10.29 -3.46
N LEU A 189 1.25 11.58 -3.12
CA LEU A 189 0.04 12.32 -2.73
C LEU A 189 -0.27 13.42 -3.75
N GLY A 190 0.20 13.26 -5.00
CA GLY A 190 0.02 14.23 -6.08
C GLY A 190 1.15 15.24 -6.24
N ASN A 191 2.09 15.33 -5.28
CA ASN A 191 3.17 16.32 -5.28
C ASN A 191 4.54 15.63 -5.19
N GLY A 192 4.89 14.87 -6.21
CA GLY A 192 6.13 14.09 -6.25
C GLY A 192 5.96 12.70 -5.64
N VAL A 193 7.07 11.96 -5.59
CA VAL A 193 7.12 10.57 -5.14
C VAL A 193 8.10 10.46 -3.97
N MET A 194 7.69 9.75 -2.93
CA MET A 194 8.50 9.47 -1.75
C MET A 194 8.70 7.97 -1.58
N GLY A 195 9.94 7.59 -1.25
CA GLY A 195 10.28 6.21 -0.91
C GLY A 195 10.60 6.07 0.58
N PHE A 196 10.12 4.96 1.14
CA PHE A 196 10.34 4.60 2.55
C PHE A 196 10.82 3.15 2.62
N THR A 197 11.72 2.86 3.54
CA THR A 197 12.11 1.49 3.89
C THR A 197 11.53 1.13 5.24
N LEU A 198 11.06 -0.09 5.39
CA LEU A 198 10.58 -0.61 6.66
C LEU A 198 11.78 -0.90 7.58
N ASP A 199 11.90 -0.11 8.63
CA ASP A 199 12.72 -0.47 9.78
C ASP A 199 11.94 -1.48 10.62
N ARG A 200 12.39 -2.74 10.61
CA ARG A 200 11.71 -3.84 11.29
C ARG A 200 11.87 -3.80 12.80
N GLU A 201 12.91 -3.15 13.30
CA GLU A 201 13.15 -2.99 14.75
C GLU A 201 12.21 -1.92 15.31
N LEU A 202 12.07 -0.79 14.60
CA LEU A 202 11.14 0.28 14.98
C LEU A 202 9.69 -0.02 14.58
N GLY A 203 9.47 -0.98 13.69
CA GLY A 203 8.16 -1.25 13.09
C GLY A 203 7.61 -0.09 12.27
N SER A 204 8.47 0.78 11.72
CA SER A 204 8.10 2.01 11.06
C SER A 204 8.73 2.14 9.68
N PHE A 205 8.00 2.74 8.74
CA PHE A 205 8.55 3.16 7.46
C PHE A 205 9.34 4.46 7.63
N VAL A 206 10.62 4.44 7.23
CA VAL A 206 11.58 5.57 7.31
C VAL A 206 11.94 6.00 5.87
N PRO A 207 11.99 7.31 5.56
CA PRO A 207 12.28 7.75 4.21
C PRO A 207 13.68 7.35 3.77
N VAL A 208 13.77 6.98 2.50
CA VAL A 208 15.06 6.73 1.83
C VAL A 208 15.59 8.06 1.31
N SER A 209 16.89 8.29 1.44
CA SER A 209 17.51 9.51 0.91
C SER A 209 17.26 9.67 -0.59
N TYR A 210 16.80 10.85 -1.00
CA TYR A 210 16.30 11.21 -2.33
C TYR A 210 17.28 10.99 -3.51
N THR A 211 18.51 10.71 -3.26
CA THR A 211 19.54 10.58 -4.32
C THR A 211 19.33 9.37 -5.23
N HIS A 212 18.45 8.43 -4.87
CA HIS A 212 18.26 7.17 -5.61
C HIS A 212 16.95 7.08 -6.39
N LEU A 213 16.00 7.99 -6.16
CA LEU A 213 14.67 7.98 -6.82
C LEU A 213 14.52 9.00 -7.95
N ARG A 214 15.58 9.68 -8.36
CA ARG A 214 15.54 10.41 -9.63
C ARG A 214 15.52 9.38 -10.75
N ALA A 215 14.38 9.28 -11.43
CA ALA A 215 14.35 8.68 -12.76
C ALA A 215 15.47 9.31 -13.58
N HIS A 216 16.32 8.52 -14.21
CA HIS A 216 17.23 9.02 -15.22
C HIS A 216 16.34 9.53 -16.34
N GLU A 217 16.13 10.84 -16.37
CA GLU A 217 15.62 11.49 -17.57
C GLU A 217 16.66 11.20 -18.66
N THR A 218 16.31 10.32 -19.59
CA THR A 218 17.09 10.17 -20.81
C THR A 218 17.02 11.52 -21.52
N PRO A 219 18.15 12.19 -21.81
CA PRO A 219 18.11 13.41 -22.59
C PRO A 219 17.46 13.09 -23.93
N GLU A 220 16.42 13.84 -24.26
CA GLU A 220 15.82 13.80 -25.58
C GLU A 220 16.89 14.19 -26.59
N HIS A 221 17.11 13.32 -27.57
CA HIS A 221 17.94 13.61 -28.74
C HIS A 221 17.09 14.24 -29.84
#